data_2d7f5d8241208bdbd618ff6bcd9ce063
#
_entry.id   2d7f5d8241208bdbd618ff6bcd9ce063
#
_cell.length_a   1.000
_cell.length_b   1.000
_cell.length_c   1.000
_cell.angle_alpha   90.00
_cell.angle_beta   90.00
_cell.angle_gamma   90.00
#
_symmetry.space_group_name_H-M   'P 1'
#
loop_
_entity.id
_entity.type
_entity.pdbx_description
1 polymer ?
#
loop_
_entity_poly.entity_id
_entity_poly.type
_entity_poly.pdbx_seq_one_letter_code
_entity_poly.pdbx_strand_id
1 'polypeptide(L)'
;KKDEQKPEEKQKINKLFHELKRLSWGPAEANAQIDIEVSTPAIRALKDSMKERFPQLKPFYDKGNIGESNMGFLETRELTGLNLKEKADLSRLVEQENKERKALYTEIMKANKFGPEVMPQIQKIFANSWRDKSQSGWWIQKDSGEWEKKK
;
A
#
# COMPACT_ATOMS: atom_id res chain seq x y z
N LYS A 1 26.77 -12.43 -4.47
CA LYS A 1 26.55 -11.83 -5.80
C LYS A 1 25.33 -10.92 -5.71
N LYS A 2 25.57 -9.68 -5.97
CA LYS A 2 24.46 -8.72 -6.08
C LYS A 2 23.72 -9.03 -7.38
N ASP A 3 22.45 -9.31 -7.24
CA ASP A 3 21.57 -9.40 -8.40
C ASP A 3 21.40 -7.98 -8.95
N GLU A 4 22.19 -7.68 -9.98
CA GLU A 4 22.01 -6.42 -10.68
C GLU A 4 20.72 -6.48 -11.46
N GLN A 5 19.81 -5.56 -11.14
CA GLN A 5 18.59 -5.42 -11.90
C GLN A 5 18.91 -5.03 -13.33
N LYS A 6 18.24 -5.68 -14.26
CA LYS A 6 18.35 -5.32 -15.67
C LYS A 6 17.90 -3.88 -15.87
N PRO A 7 18.53 -3.11 -16.78
CA PRO A 7 18.10 -1.71 -17.05
C PRO A 7 16.62 -1.58 -17.39
N GLU A 8 16.05 -2.57 -18.06
CA GLU A 8 14.63 -2.60 -18.41
C GLU A 8 13.74 -2.65 -17.17
N GLU A 9 14.13 -3.45 -16.17
CA GLU A 9 13.40 -3.53 -14.91
C GLU A 9 13.44 -2.22 -14.15
N LYS A 10 14.61 -1.56 -14.13
CA LYS A 10 14.74 -0.25 -13.49
C LYS A 10 13.84 0.79 -14.15
N GLN A 11 13.75 0.80 -15.47
CA GLN A 11 12.87 1.71 -16.19
C GLN A 11 11.40 1.43 -15.87
N LYS A 12 11.00 0.16 -15.83
CA LYS A 12 9.62 -0.22 -15.48
C LYS A 12 9.27 0.19 -14.06
N ILE A 13 10.19 0.02 -13.12
CA ILE A 13 9.99 0.40 -11.72
C ILE A 13 9.84 1.92 -11.61
N ASN A 14 10.67 2.68 -12.31
CA ASN A 14 10.56 4.15 -12.34
C ASN A 14 9.23 4.59 -12.92
N LYS A 15 8.78 3.96 -14.00
CA LYS A 15 7.46 4.23 -14.58
C LYS A 15 6.34 3.90 -13.61
N LEU A 16 6.44 2.78 -12.92
CA LEU A 16 5.47 2.39 -11.90
C LEU A 16 5.38 3.44 -10.80
N PHE A 17 6.52 3.93 -10.34
CA PHE A 17 6.58 4.97 -9.32
C PHE A 17 5.86 6.24 -9.79
N HIS A 18 6.13 6.70 -11.01
CA HIS A 18 5.50 7.88 -11.58
C HIS A 18 3.98 7.67 -11.77
N GLU A 19 3.58 6.50 -12.23
CA GLU A 19 2.17 6.20 -12.45
C GLU A 19 1.39 6.13 -11.15
N LEU A 20 1.96 5.54 -10.11
CA LEU A 20 1.31 5.47 -8.81
C LEU A 20 1.17 6.83 -8.16
N LYS A 21 2.09 7.75 -8.43
CA LYS A 21 1.96 9.14 -7.97
C LYS A 21 0.86 9.90 -8.72
N ARG A 22 0.69 9.58 -9.99
CA ARG A 22 -0.26 10.26 -10.87
C ARG A 22 -1.67 9.72 -10.73
N LEU A 23 -1.80 8.41 -10.51
CA LEU A 23 -3.10 7.77 -10.33
C LEU A 23 -3.54 7.94 -8.90
N SER A 24 -4.56 8.76 -8.67
CA SER A 24 -5.30 8.62 -7.44
C SER A 24 -5.93 7.24 -7.47
N TRP A 25 -5.95 6.54 -6.34
CA TRP A 25 -6.52 5.20 -6.24
C TRP A 25 -8.05 5.20 -6.37
N GLY A 26 -8.56 6.00 -7.30
CA GLY A 26 -9.92 5.97 -7.77
C GLY A 26 -10.02 5.09 -9.02
N PRO A 27 -11.19 5.06 -9.68
CA PRO A 27 -11.32 4.31 -10.92
C PRO A 27 -10.24 4.76 -11.90
N ALA A 28 -9.35 3.83 -12.20
CA ALA A 28 -8.28 4.07 -13.14
C ALA A 28 -8.89 4.37 -14.49
N GLU A 29 -8.77 5.59 -14.94
CA GLU A 29 -8.95 5.85 -16.34
C GLU A 29 -7.90 5.05 -17.09
N ALA A 30 -8.35 4.23 -18.01
CA ALA A 30 -7.47 3.40 -18.80
C ALA A 30 -6.52 4.30 -19.57
N ASN A 31 -5.30 4.39 -19.08
CA ASN A 31 -4.24 5.07 -19.80
C ASN A 31 -3.59 4.03 -20.70
N ALA A 32 -4.06 3.99 -21.94
CA ALA A 32 -3.62 3.00 -22.93
C ALA A 32 -2.14 3.08 -23.29
N GLN A 33 -1.39 4.03 -22.70
CA GLN A 33 0.01 4.26 -23.03
C GLN A 33 1.00 3.83 -21.96
N ILE A 34 0.51 3.13 -20.93
CA ILE A 34 1.37 2.70 -19.82
C ILE A 34 1.94 1.32 -20.11
N ASP A 35 3.27 1.22 -20.20
CA ASP A 35 3.97 -0.05 -20.34
C ASP A 35 3.92 -0.89 -19.07
N ILE A 36 3.35 -0.38 -18.00
CA ILE A 36 3.28 -1.06 -16.71
C ILE A 36 1.85 -1.47 -16.44
N GLU A 37 1.66 -2.75 -16.24
CA GLU A 37 0.34 -3.30 -15.95
C GLU A 37 0.00 -3.16 -14.47
N VAL A 38 -0.96 -2.30 -14.16
CA VAL A 38 -1.47 -2.09 -12.80
C VAL A 38 -2.99 -2.18 -12.76
N SER A 39 -3.60 -2.75 -13.80
CA SER A 39 -5.05 -2.79 -13.93
C SER A 39 -5.57 -4.13 -14.43
N THR A 40 -4.88 -5.23 -14.13
CA THR A 40 -5.43 -6.56 -14.42
C THR A 40 -6.73 -6.77 -13.63
N PRO A 41 -7.61 -7.71 -14.06
CA PRO A 41 -8.81 -8.00 -13.28
C PRO A 41 -8.53 -8.33 -11.80
N ALA A 42 -7.46 -9.08 -11.53
CA ALA A 42 -7.07 -9.42 -10.16
C ALA A 42 -6.68 -8.17 -9.36
N ILE A 43 -5.89 -7.28 -9.97
CA ILE A 43 -5.48 -6.02 -9.33
C ILE A 43 -6.70 -5.14 -9.05
N ARG A 44 -7.59 -5.02 -10.01
CA ARG A 44 -8.81 -4.21 -9.84
C ARG A 44 -9.69 -4.75 -8.71
N ALA A 45 -9.85 -6.07 -8.65
CA ALA A 45 -10.64 -6.69 -7.58
C ALA A 45 -10.04 -6.40 -6.20
N LEU A 46 -8.73 -6.46 -6.06
CA LEU A 46 -8.05 -6.14 -4.81
C LEU A 46 -8.23 -4.67 -4.44
N LYS A 47 -8.08 -3.77 -5.40
CA LYS A 47 -8.29 -2.33 -5.18
C LYS A 47 -9.72 -2.05 -4.74
N ASP A 48 -10.71 -2.67 -5.37
CA ASP A 48 -12.11 -2.48 -5.02
C ASP A 48 -12.39 -2.98 -3.60
N SER A 49 -11.85 -4.14 -3.24
CA SER A 49 -12.00 -4.71 -1.90
C SER A 49 -11.40 -3.79 -0.82
N MET A 50 -10.21 -3.26 -1.09
CA MET A 50 -9.55 -2.33 -0.18
C MET A 50 -10.32 -1.02 -0.04
N LYS A 51 -10.88 -0.54 -1.15
CA LYS A 51 -11.70 0.67 -1.15
C LYS A 51 -12.98 0.50 -0.33
N GLU A 52 -13.62 -0.66 -0.45
CA GLU A 52 -14.80 -0.99 0.35
C GLU A 52 -14.50 -1.09 1.85
N ARG A 53 -13.30 -1.56 2.20
CA ARG A 53 -12.87 -1.69 3.59
C ARG A 53 -12.50 -0.35 4.23
N PHE A 54 -12.06 0.60 3.44
CA PHE A 54 -11.52 1.86 3.95
C PHE A 54 -12.44 2.58 4.94
N PRO A 55 -13.77 2.69 4.71
CA PRO A 55 -14.65 3.35 5.68
C PRO A 55 -14.64 2.69 7.07
N GLN A 56 -14.35 1.40 7.14
CA GLN A 56 -14.25 0.70 8.43
C GLN A 56 -12.89 0.97 9.12
N LEU A 57 -11.84 1.21 8.33
CA LEU A 57 -10.50 1.51 8.85
C LEU A 57 -10.37 2.96 9.29
N LYS A 58 -11.06 3.87 8.61
CA LYS A 58 -10.89 5.31 8.82
C LYS A 58 -11.04 5.75 10.28
N PRO A 59 -12.07 5.30 11.05
CA PRO A 59 -12.16 5.68 12.45
C PRO A 59 -10.94 5.29 13.28
N PHE A 60 -10.31 4.16 12.96
CA PHE A 60 -9.12 3.71 13.66
C PHE A 60 -7.88 4.52 13.29
N TYR A 61 -7.77 4.96 12.04
CA TYR A 61 -6.75 5.93 11.65
C TYR A 61 -6.92 7.23 12.43
N ASP A 62 -8.14 7.74 12.48
CA ASP A 62 -8.45 9.01 13.11
C ASP A 62 -8.15 8.99 14.62
N LYS A 63 -8.34 7.84 15.26
CA LYS A 63 -8.07 7.67 16.70
C LYS A 63 -6.60 7.36 17.00
N GLY A 64 -5.78 7.15 15.99
CA GLY A 64 -4.37 6.80 16.18
C GLY A 64 -4.13 5.34 16.53
N ASN A 65 -5.10 4.47 16.28
CA ASN A 65 -4.95 3.05 16.58
C ASN A 65 -4.06 2.32 15.57
N ILE A 66 -4.03 2.81 14.34
CA ILE A 66 -3.25 2.22 13.24
C ILE A 66 -2.51 3.30 12.47
N GLY A 67 -1.50 2.89 11.73
CA GLY A 67 -0.74 3.78 10.87
C GLY A 67 -0.13 3.06 9.68
N GLU A 68 0.42 3.84 8.77
CA GLU A 68 1.08 3.32 7.57
C GLU A 68 2.56 3.11 7.83
N SER A 69 3.01 1.86 7.68
CA SER A 69 4.42 1.54 7.89
C SER A 69 5.28 1.91 6.67
N ASN A 70 6.59 1.87 6.87
CA ASN A 70 7.55 2.11 5.80
C ASN A 70 7.71 0.89 4.85
N MET A 71 6.99 -0.19 5.13
CA MET A 71 7.03 -1.41 4.31
C MET A 71 5.78 -1.58 3.43
N GLY A 72 4.87 -0.61 3.46
CA GLY A 72 3.66 -0.69 2.66
C GLY A 72 2.52 -1.47 3.28
N PHE A 73 2.55 -1.65 4.60
CA PHE A 73 1.51 -2.35 5.35
C PHE A 73 0.97 -1.48 6.48
N LEU A 74 -0.22 -1.84 6.95
CA LEU A 74 -0.76 -1.25 8.17
C LEU A 74 -0.07 -1.83 9.39
N GLU A 75 0.14 -1.00 10.40
CA GLU A 75 0.55 -1.47 11.72
C GLU A 75 -0.35 -0.90 12.79
N THR A 76 -0.65 -1.75 13.77
CA THR A 76 -1.36 -1.32 14.97
C THR A 76 -0.42 -0.49 15.82
N ARG A 77 -0.86 0.71 16.21
CA ARG A 77 -0.07 1.63 17.04
C ARG A 77 -0.50 1.61 18.50
N GLU A 78 -1.76 1.89 18.75
CA GLU A 78 -2.29 1.92 20.10
C GLU A 78 -3.69 1.30 20.12
N LEU A 79 -3.97 0.54 21.17
CA LEU A 79 -5.30 -0.05 21.35
C LEU A 79 -6.08 0.64 22.47
N THR A 80 -5.50 1.70 23.05
CA THR A 80 -6.12 2.48 24.12
C THR A 80 -7.46 3.04 23.66
N GLY A 81 -8.46 2.95 24.50
CA GLY A 81 -9.78 3.48 24.20
C GLY A 81 -10.69 2.54 23.42
N LEU A 82 -10.19 1.36 23.03
CA LEU A 82 -11.00 0.35 22.33
C LEU A 82 -11.51 -0.70 23.30
N ASN A 83 -12.79 -1.09 23.16
CA ASN A 83 -13.32 -2.24 23.88
C ASN A 83 -12.90 -3.55 23.21
N LEU A 84 -13.25 -4.68 23.81
CA LEU A 84 -12.84 -5.99 23.29
C LEU A 84 -13.34 -6.26 21.87
N LYS A 85 -14.58 -5.85 21.59
CA LYS A 85 -15.14 -6.03 20.26
C LYS A 85 -14.41 -5.19 19.22
N GLU A 86 -14.13 -3.95 19.55
CA GLU A 86 -13.41 -3.04 18.66
C GLU A 86 -12.00 -3.54 18.39
N LYS A 87 -11.32 -4.06 19.41
CA LYS A 87 -9.98 -4.65 19.24
C LYS A 87 -10.01 -5.85 18.30
N ALA A 88 -11.01 -6.72 18.46
CA ALA A 88 -11.17 -7.87 17.60
C ALA A 88 -11.49 -7.47 16.15
N ASP A 89 -12.39 -6.50 15.97
CA ASP A 89 -12.73 -5.97 14.66
C ASP A 89 -11.50 -5.36 13.98
N LEU A 90 -10.73 -4.57 14.72
CA LEU A 90 -9.53 -3.94 14.19
C LEU A 90 -8.49 -4.98 13.78
N SER A 91 -8.25 -5.98 14.61
CA SER A 91 -7.31 -7.05 14.30
C SER A 91 -7.69 -7.75 13.00
N ARG A 92 -8.97 -8.06 12.83
CA ARG A 92 -9.48 -8.69 11.62
C ARG A 92 -9.31 -7.79 10.40
N LEU A 93 -9.63 -6.50 10.53
CA LEU A 93 -9.51 -5.54 9.44
C LEU A 93 -8.06 -5.35 9.00
N VAL A 94 -7.14 -5.21 9.95
CA VAL A 94 -5.71 -5.05 9.65
C VAL A 94 -5.17 -6.30 8.97
N GLU A 95 -5.53 -7.47 9.45
CA GLU A 95 -5.10 -8.73 8.85
C GLU A 95 -5.59 -8.86 7.41
N GLN A 96 -6.87 -8.57 7.16
CA GLN A 96 -7.45 -8.62 5.83
C GLN A 96 -6.81 -7.60 4.89
N GLU A 97 -6.62 -6.38 5.38
CA GLU A 97 -6.00 -5.32 4.59
C GLU A 97 -4.58 -5.70 4.17
N ASN A 98 -3.78 -6.15 5.12
CA ASN A 98 -2.39 -6.50 4.84
C ASN A 98 -2.26 -7.73 3.93
N LYS A 99 -3.17 -8.68 4.08
CA LYS A 99 -3.22 -9.83 3.17
C LYS A 99 -3.48 -9.39 1.73
N GLU A 100 -4.42 -8.47 1.55
CA GLU A 100 -4.75 -7.97 0.22
C GLU A 100 -3.69 -7.03 -0.33
N ARG A 101 -3.04 -6.23 0.51
CA ARG A 101 -1.92 -5.42 0.07
C ARG A 101 -0.78 -6.29 -0.45
N LYS A 102 -0.46 -7.37 0.28
CA LYS A 102 0.57 -8.31 -0.17
C LYS A 102 0.20 -8.98 -1.49
N ALA A 103 -1.06 -9.37 -1.62
CA ALA A 103 -1.57 -9.95 -2.87
C ALA A 103 -1.47 -8.94 -4.01
N LEU A 104 -1.79 -7.67 -3.76
CA LEU A 104 -1.68 -6.59 -4.73
C LEU A 104 -0.23 -6.45 -5.23
N TYR A 105 0.73 -6.40 -4.32
CA TYR A 105 2.14 -6.27 -4.68
C TYR A 105 2.62 -7.47 -5.50
N THR A 106 2.18 -8.65 -5.12
CA THR A 106 2.51 -9.90 -5.84
C THR A 106 1.89 -9.90 -7.25
N GLU A 107 0.65 -9.46 -7.38
CA GLU A 107 -0.01 -9.39 -8.68
C GLU A 107 0.66 -8.38 -9.62
N ILE A 108 1.11 -7.25 -9.08
CA ILE A 108 1.85 -6.26 -9.85
C ILE A 108 3.17 -6.85 -10.34
N MET A 109 3.88 -7.59 -9.48
CA MET A 109 5.10 -8.29 -9.89
C MET A 109 4.83 -9.25 -11.05
N LYS A 110 3.81 -10.08 -10.90
CA LYS A 110 3.46 -11.08 -11.91
C LYS A 110 3.05 -10.44 -13.23
N ALA A 111 2.20 -9.42 -13.17
CA ALA A 111 1.67 -8.75 -14.35
C ALA A 111 2.77 -8.08 -15.18
N ASN A 112 3.85 -7.66 -14.53
CA ASN A 112 4.96 -6.96 -15.17
C ASN A 112 6.18 -7.87 -15.38
N LYS A 113 6.07 -9.14 -15.03
CA LYS A 113 7.15 -10.14 -15.16
C LYS A 113 8.41 -9.75 -14.41
N PHE A 114 8.22 -9.15 -13.22
CA PHE A 114 9.34 -8.84 -12.34
C PHE A 114 9.74 -10.07 -11.53
N GLY A 115 11.02 -10.22 -11.24
CA GLY A 115 11.50 -11.24 -10.31
C GLY A 115 11.21 -10.88 -8.85
N PRO A 116 11.33 -11.87 -7.93
CA PRO A 116 11.04 -11.63 -6.51
C PRO A 116 11.94 -10.58 -5.84
N GLU A 117 13.10 -10.31 -6.39
CA GLU A 117 14.03 -9.28 -5.91
C GLU A 117 13.46 -7.87 -6.03
N VAL A 118 12.40 -7.68 -6.80
CA VAL A 118 11.75 -6.38 -7.00
C VAL A 118 10.74 -6.08 -5.89
N MET A 119 10.31 -7.08 -5.11
CA MET A 119 9.30 -6.91 -4.08
C MET A 119 9.60 -5.77 -3.10
N PRO A 120 10.82 -5.64 -2.55
CA PRO A 120 11.10 -4.53 -1.63
C PRO A 120 10.91 -3.15 -2.26
N GLN A 121 11.16 -3.02 -3.55
CA GLN A 121 10.96 -1.76 -4.26
C GLN A 121 9.48 -1.45 -4.46
N ILE A 122 8.68 -2.46 -4.78
CA ILE A 122 7.24 -2.32 -4.88
C ILE A 122 6.66 -1.90 -3.53
N GLN A 123 7.08 -2.55 -2.46
CA GLN A 123 6.65 -2.21 -1.11
C GLN A 123 6.97 -0.76 -0.76
N LYS A 124 8.18 -0.30 -1.12
CA LYS A 124 8.57 1.09 -0.86
C LYS A 124 7.74 2.08 -1.66
N ILE A 125 7.45 1.78 -2.91
CA ILE A 125 6.61 2.62 -3.77
C ILE A 125 5.23 2.78 -3.12
N PHE A 126 4.63 1.68 -2.68
CA PHE A 126 3.33 1.72 -2.04
C PHE A 126 3.38 2.37 -0.66
N ALA A 127 4.44 2.15 0.11
CA ALA A 127 4.61 2.85 1.39
C ALA A 127 4.58 4.36 1.18
N ASN A 128 5.30 4.87 0.18
CA ASN A 128 5.27 6.29 -0.16
C ASN A 128 3.87 6.75 -0.55
N SER A 129 3.18 5.96 -1.36
CA SER A 129 1.82 6.27 -1.82
C SER A 129 0.83 6.31 -0.65
N TRP A 130 0.86 5.31 0.22
CA TRP A 130 -0.05 5.26 1.37
C TRP A 130 0.21 6.42 2.33
N ARG A 131 1.49 6.76 2.57
CA ARG A 131 1.84 7.90 3.42
C ARG A 131 1.39 9.22 2.80
N ASP A 132 1.56 9.39 1.49
CA ASP A 132 1.12 10.59 0.79
C ASP A 132 -0.39 10.79 0.88
N LYS A 133 -1.14 9.71 0.85
CA LYS A 133 -2.61 9.74 0.92
C LYS A 133 -3.15 9.80 2.34
N SER A 134 -2.32 9.58 3.34
CA SER A 134 -2.74 9.66 4.73
C SER A 134 -3.17 11.09 5.07
N GLN A 135 -4.19 11.19 5.92
CA GLN A 135 -4.70 12.48 6.34
C GLN A 135 -3.87 13.06 7.49
N SER A 136 -3.93 14.37 7.66
CA SER A 136 -3.24 15.03 8.77
C SER A 136 -3.63 14.41 10.11
N GLY A 137 -2.63 14.14 10.94
CA GLY A 137 -2.84 13.56 12.26
C GLY A 137 -2.78 12.04 12.29
N TRP A 138 -2.76 11.36 11.16
CA TRP A 138 -2.61 9.92 11.10
C TRP A 138 -1.15 9.52 11.31
N TRP A 139 -0.93 8.35 11.92
CA TRP A 139 0.42 7.82 12.10
C TRP A 139 1.01 7.37 10.77
N ILE A 140 2.24 7.80 10.51
CA ILE A 140 3.03 7.32 9.38
C ILE A 140 4.44 6.99 9.87
N GLN A 141 5.05 5.97 9.30
CA GLN A 141 6.42 5.59 9.64
C GLN A 141 7.36 6.15 8.57
N LYS A 142 8.38 6.88 9.00
CA LYS A 142 9.42 7.39 8.10
C LYS A 142 10.32 6.27 7.62
N ASP A 143 11.08 6.51 6.58
CA ASP A 143 12.08 5.56 6.10
C ASP A 143 13.12 5.23 7.18
N SER A 144 13.38 6.16 8.10
CA SER A 144 14.26 5.94 9.24
C SER A 144 13.73 4.91 10.25
N GLY A 145 12.46 4.58 10.18
CA GLY A 145 11.78 3.72 11.14
C GLY A 145 11.02 4.47 12.22
N GLU A 146 11.24 5.78 12.34
CA GLU A 146 10.53 6.59 13.33
C GLU A 146 9.08 6.80 12.90
N TRP A 147 8.19 6.77 13.89
CA TRP A 147 6.78 7.07 13.68
C TRP A 147 6.51 8.54 14.00
N GLU A 148 5.70 9.15 13.17
CA GLU A 148 5.23 10.52 13.39
C GLU A 148 3.79 10.66 12.93
N LYS A 149 3.12 11.70 13.42
CA LYS A 149 1.80 12.05 12.91
C LYS A 149 1.97 12.94 11.69
N LYS A 150 1.23 12.62 10.64
CA LYS A 150 1.30 13.39 9.39
C LYS A 150 0.82 14.81 9.64
N LYS A 151 1.58 15.76 9.13
CA LYS A 151 1.26 17.19 9.20
C LYS A 151 0.18 17.61 8.22
#